data_84a9f713e2f2cf2e9599dc83c56c351f
#
_entry.id   84a9f713e2f2cf2e9599dc83c56c351f
#
_cell.length_a   1.000
_cell.length_b   1.000
_cell.length_c   1.000
_cell.angle_alpha   90.00
_cell.angle_beta   90.00
_cell.angle_gamma   90.00
#
_symmetry.space_group_name_H-M   'P 1'
#
loop_
_entity.id
_entity.type
_entity.pdbx_description
1 polymer ?
#
loop_
_entity_poly.entity_id
_entity_poly.type
_entity_poly.pdbx_seq_one_letter_code
_entity_poly.pdbx_strand_id
1 'polypeptide(L)'
;MDASVFAKMLSDPGMLDLKKMEYKYGQGDLQEFLTLLKRDFYQELPLHDFDGKPMVYLESVTRVSLSAARILLTPQQSARLYGTKAMEEEIVSTFRIEQIDTSRESVRRILSGQAPKDKEEHRIYGMKQGLEFIADRSHTITEENLFRLYQMTIGDFLPEEDRLLPEHWYRHDSVYIVGSKLEHTGLPWQKLPAYRCV
;
A
#
# COMPACT_ATOMS: atom_id res chain seq x y z
N MET A 1 -6.63 32.64 0.72
CA MET A 1 -7.52 32.01 -0.30
C MET A 1 -8.98 32.12 0.12
N ASP A 2 -9.87 32.37 -0.84
CA ASP A 2 -11.32 32.32 -0.61
C ASP A 2 -11.80 30.88 -0.38
N ALA A 3 -12.73 30.69 0.58
CA ALA A 3 -13.23 29.34 0.93
C ALA A 3 -13.91 28.64 -0.26
N SER A 4 -14.54 29.39 -1.18
CA SER A 4 -15.18 28.83 -2.37
C SER A 4 -14.15 28.32 -3.38
N VAL A 5 -13.01 29.00 -3.52
CA VAL A 5 -11.89 28.58 -4.36
C VAL A 5 -11.25 27.33 -3.79
N PHE A 6 -11.01 27.31 -2.47
CA PHE A 6 -10.48 26.14 -1.78
C PHE A 6 -11.37 24.90 -2.00
N ALA A 7 -12.68 25.04 -1.81
CA ALA A 7 -13.63 23.95 -2.00
C ALA A 7 -13.68 23.45 -3.46
N LYS A 8 -13.56 24.35 -4.44
CA LYS A 8 -13.45 23.97 -5.86
C LYS A 8 -12.19 23.21 -6.16
N MET A 9 -11.05 23.64 -5.64
CA MET A 9 -9.76 22.95 -5.82
C MET A 9 -9.78 21.56 -5.17
N LEU A 10 -10.34 21.45 -3.96
CA LEU A 10 -10.47 20.20 -3.22
C LEU A 10 -11.37 19.17 -3.93
N SER A 11 -12.39 19.62 -4.64
CA SER A 11 -13.32 18.76 -5.38
C SER A 11 -12.93 18.55 -6.85
N ASP A 12 -11.80 19.12 -7.29
CA ASP A 12 -11.34 18.99 -8.67
C ASP A 12 -10.87 17.56 -8.97
N PRO A 13 -11.35 16.90 -10.03
CA PRO A 13 -10.87 15.57 -10.42
C PRO A 13 -9.36 15.52 -10.72
N GLY A 14 -8.76 16.67 -11.07
CA GLY A 14 -7.33 16.81 -11.33
C GLY A 14 -6.49 17.20 -10.11
N MET A 15 -7.05 17.19 -8.89
CA MET A 15 -6.40 17.70 -7.69
C MET A 15 -5.01 17.09 -7.42
N LEU A 16 -4.80 15.83 -7.79
CA LEU A 16 -3.52 15.14 -7.62
C LEU A 16 -2.48 15.48 -8.71
N ASP A 17 -2.90 16.15 -9.79
CA ASP A 17 -2.02 16.60 -10.86
C ASP A 17 -1.68 18.09 -10.66
N LEU A 18 -0.57 18.34 -9.96
CA LEU A 18 -0.16 19.71 -9.61
C LEU A 18 0.02 20.62 -10.83
N LYS A 19 0.46 20.09 -11.98
CA LYS A 19 0.62 20.89 -13.20
C LYS A 19 -0.72 21.34 -13.76
N LYS A 20 -1.73 20.46 -13.74
CA LYS A 20 -3.09 20.83 -14.15
C LYS A 20 -3.72 21.84 -13.18
N MET A 21 -3.48 21.66 -11.89
CA MET A 21 -3.97 22.59 -10.88
C MET A 21 -3.32 23.97 -11.04
N GLU A 22 -2.00 24.02 -11.24
CA GLU A 22 -1.29 25.28 -11.50
C GLU A 22 -1.81 26.01 -12.74
N TYR A 23 -2.01 25.28 -13.83
CA TYR A 23 -2.55 25.83 -15.07
C TYR A 23 -3.98 26.39 -14.90
N LYS A 24 -4.81 25.69 -14.10
CA LYS A 24 -6.24 26.03 -13.94
C LYS A 24 -6.48 27.15 -12.92
N TYR A 25 -5.72 27.18 -11.84
CA TYR A 25 -5.96 28.09 -10.71
C TYR A 25 -4.84 29.11 -10.49
N GLY A 26 -3.70 28.92 -11.13
CA GLY A 26 -2.51 29.76 -10.95
C GLY A 26 -1.61 29.32 -9.83
N GLN A 27 -0.35 29.70 -9.91
CA GLN A 27 0.70 29.29 -8.97
C GLN A 27 0.42 29.81 -7.53
N GLY A 28 -0.07 31.04 -7.39
CA GLY A 28 -0.35 31.65 -6.07
C GLY A 28 -1.42 30.89 -5.31
N ASP A 29 -2.56 30.64 -5.95
CA ASP A 29 -3.67 29.90 -5.35
C ASP A 29 -3.27 28.45 -5.05
N LEU A 30 -2.48 27.82 -5.93
CA LEU A 30 -1.98 26.46 -5.68
C LEU A 30 -1.09 26.39 -4.45
N GLN A 31 -0.16 27.32 -4.27
CA GLN A 31 0.73 27.35 -3.09
C GLN A 31 -0.05 27.56 -1.79
N GLU A 32 -1.02 28.46 -1.81
CA GLU A 32 -1.87 28.70 -0.65
C GLU A 32 -2.76 27.48 -0.35
N PHE A 33 -3.33 26.84 -1.37
CA PHE A 33 -4.09 25.62 -1.26
C PHE A 33 -3.27 24.48 -0.63
N LEU A 34 -2.05 24.24 -1.11
CA LEU A 34 -1.16 23.21 -0.57
C LEU A 34 -0.75 23.50 0.87
N THR A 35 -0.58 24.76 1.22
CA THR A 35 -0.27 25.17 2.60
C THR A 35 -1.42 24.86 3.55
N LEU A 36 -2.65 25.17 3.13
CA LEU A 36 -3.86 24.87 3.91
C LEU A 36 -4.09 23.37 4.03
N LEU A 37 -3.90 22.60 2.93
CA LEU A 37 -4.01 21.14 2.97
C LEU A 37 -3.03 20.53 3.99
N LYS A 38 -1.77 20.96 3.97
CA LYS A 38 -0.75 20.45 4.90
C LYS A 38 -1.10 20.77 6.34
N ARG A 39 -1.61 21.96 6.61
CA ARG A 39 -1.91 22.38 7.97
C ARG A 39 -3.13 21.69 8.57
N ASP A 40 -4.20 21.56 7.79
CA ASP A 40 -5.53 21.25 8.33
C ASP A 40 -6.03 19.84 7.97
N PHE A 41 -5.45 19.17 6.95
CA PHE A 41 -5.98 17.93 6.40
C PHE A 41 -4.97 16.77 6.34
N TYR A 42 -3.68 17.05 6.44
CA TYR A 42 -2.68 15.99 6.42
C TYR A 42 -2.60 15.32 7.79
N GLN A 43 -2.56 14.01 7.76
CA GLN A 43 -2.25 13.17 8.91
C GLN A 43 -0.89 12.52 8.69
N GLU A 44 -0.06 12.47 9.71
CA GLU A 44 1.25 11.83 9.65
C GLU A 44 1.13 10.33 9.93
N LEU A 45 1.86 9.53 9.18
CA LEU A 45 2.08 8.13 9.45
C LEU A 45 3.41 7.96 10.22
N PRO A 46 3.54 6.93 11.05
CA PRO A 46 4.81 6.58 11.71
C PRO A 46 5.80 5.94 10.72
N LEU A 47 5.91 6.51 9.54
CA LEU A 47 6.78 6.10 8.44
C LEU A 47 7.50 7.34 7.91
N HIS A 48 8.74 7.18 7.50
CA HIS A 48 9.57 8.27 6.98
C HIS A 48 10.08 7.93 5.59
N ASP A 49 10.29 8.96 4.78
CA ASP A 49 11.00 8.81 3.52
C ASP A 49 12.54 8.73 3.74
N PHE A 50 13.29 8.57 2.66
CA PHE A 50 14.76 8.47 2.71
C PHE A 50 15.46 9.73 3.25
N ASP A 51 14.78 10.87 3.23
CA ASP A 51 15.28 12.14 3.79
C ASP A 51 14.86 12.33 5.26
N GLY A 52 14.20 11.34 5.85
CA GLY A 52 13.68 11.40 7.20
C GLY A 52 12.42 12.26 7.35
N LYS A 53 11.72 12.58 6.23
CA LYS A 53 10.47 13.30 6.27
C LYS A 53 9.32 12.37 6.54
N PRO A 54 8.37 12.73 7.42
CA PRO A 54 7.22 11.88 7.69
C PRO A 54 6.36 11.70 6.43
N MET A 55 5.90 10.49 6.21
CA MET A 55 4.88 10.23 5.21
C MET A 55 3.54 10.76 5.71
N VAL A 56 2.78 11.36 4.80
CA VAL A 56 1.49 11.96 5.14
C VAL A 56 0.40 11.44 4.21
N TYR A 57 -0.82 11.42 4.71
CA TYR A 57 -2.00 11.14 3.89
C TYR A 57 -3.08 12.19 4.13
N LEU A 58 -3.98 12.33 3.17
CA LEU A 58 -5.16 13.17 3.30
C LEU A 58 -6.31 12.38 3.89
N GLU A 59 -6.73 12.76 5.10
CA GLU A 59 -7.92 12.19 5.69
C GLU A 59 -9.15 12.70 4.93
N SER A 60 -9.91 11.79 4.31
CA SER A 60 -11.27 12.02 3.77
C SER A 60 -11.46 13.01 2.62
N VAL A 61 -10.51 13.23 1.73
CA VAL A 61 -10.81 13.94 0.47
C VAL A 61 -11.64 13.08 -0.49
N THR A 62 -11.60 11.77 -0.32
CA THR A 62 -12.47 10.86 -1.03
C THR A 62 -13.75 10.63 -0.24
N ARG A 63 -14.87 11.04 -0.77
CA ARG A 63 -16.20 10.57 -0.34
C ARG A 63 -16.37 9.10 -0.71
N VAL A 64 -15.52 8.25 -0.16
CA VAL A 64 -15.73 6.81 -0.26
C VAL A 64 -16.94 6.50 0.61
N SER A 65 -18.05 6.18 -0.03
CA SER A 65 -19.20 5.64 0.69
C SER A 65 -18.82 4.28 1.24
N LEU A 66 -18.42 4.26 2.49
CA LEU A 66 -18.15 3.03 3.25
C LEU A 66 -19.41 2.23 3.55
N SER A 67 -20.60 2.71 3.13
CA SER A 67 -21.87 2.01 3.38
C SER A 67 -21.90 0.63 2.75
N ALA A 68 -21.45 0.48 1.52
CA ALA A 68 -21.35 -0.83 0.86
C ALA A 68 -20.28 -1.72 1.54
N ALA A 69 -19.14 -1.15 1.92
CA ALA A 69 -18.10 -1.88 2.64
C ALA A 69 -18.57 -2.26 4.06
N ARG A 70 -19.31 -1.41 4.76
CA ARG A 70 -19.91 -1.73 6.08
C ARG A 70 -20.90 -2.89 6.00
N ILE A 71 -21.71 -2.99 4.93
CA ILE A 71 -22.64 -4.11 4.72
C ILE A 71 -21.86 -5.41 4.53
N LEU A 72 -20.72 -5.37 3.82
CA LEU A 72 -19.83 -6.53 3.64
C LEU A 72 -19.06 -6.91 4.92
N LEU A 73 -18.85 -5.96 5.82
CA LEU A 73 -18.11 -6.13 7.08
C LEU A 73 -19.02 -6.43 8.29
N THR A 74 -20.35 -6.48 8.12
CA THR A 74 -21.23 -6.91 9.21
C THR A 74 -21.02 -8.40 9.53
N PRO A 75 -20.84 -8.76 10.81
CA PRO A 75 -20.52 -10.13 11.23
C PRO A 75 -21.76 -11.03 11.21
N GLN A 76 -22.31 -11.30 10.04
CA GLN A 76 -23.29 -12.35 9.84
C GLN A 76 -22.59 -13.57 9.21
N GLN A 77 -23.18 -14.76 9.37
CA GLN A 77 -22.59 -16.02 8.87
C GLN A 77 -22.22 -15.99 7.37
N SER A 78 -22.83 -15.11 6.59
CA SER A 78 -22.46 -14.81 5.21
C SER A 78 -21.08 -14.13 5.07
N ALA A 79 -20.61 -13.41 6.08
CA ALA A 79 -19.35 -12.68 6.03
C ALA A 79 -18.13 -13.62 5.87
N ARG A 80 -18.19 -14.83 6.42
CA ARG A 80 -17.11 -15.83 6.22
C ARG A 80 -17.03 -16.31 4.77
N LEU A 81 -18.17 -16.57 4.13
CA LEU A 81 -18.22 -17.02 2.73
C LEU A 81 -17.82 -15.90 1.77
N TYR A 82 -18.29 -14.68 2.00
CA TYR A 82 -17.90 -13.52 1.21
C TYR A 82 -16.44 -13.15 1.44
N GLY A 83 -15.95 -13.21 2.67
CA GLY A 83 -14.55 -12.97 3.00
C GLY A 83 -13.60 -13.96 2.32
N THR A 84 -13.93 -15.25 2.36
CA THR A 84 -13.13 -16.30 1.70
C THR A 84 -13.13 -16.14 0.18
N LYS A 85 -14.29 -15.80 -0.42
CA LYS A 85 -14.38 -15.56 -1.86
C LYS A 85 -13.64 -14.30 -2.30
N ALA A 86 -13.74 -13.23 -1.54
CA ALA A 86 -12.97 -12.01 -1.80
C ALA A 86 -11.46 -12.27 -1.71
N MET A 87 -11.03 -13.03 -0.71
CA MET A 87 -9.64 -13.44 -0.55
C MET A 87 -9.16 -14.34 -1.71
N GLU A 88 -10.01 -15.27 -2.20
CA GLU A 88 -9.72 -16.06 -3.40
C GLU A 88 -9.48 -15.17 -4.61
N GLU A 89 -10.39 -14.23 -4.88
CA GLU A 89 -10.27 -13.32 -6.01
C GLU A 89 -9.05 -12.40 -5.90
N GLU A 90 -8.75 -11.91 -4.71
CA GLU A 90 -7.57 -11.07 -4.44
C GLU A 90 -6.28 -11.85 -4.75
N ILE A 91 -6.12 -13.04 -4.19
CA ILE A 91 -4.93 -13.88 -4.42
C ILE A 91 -4.77 -14.21 -5.91
N VAL A 92 -5.84 -14.64 -6.57
CA VAL A 92 -5.79 -14.99 -8.01
C VAL A 92 -5.45 -13.77 -8.86
N SER A 93 -6.03 -12.62 -8.53
CA SER A 93 -5.79 -11.37 -9.28
C SER A 93 -4.37 -10.87 -9.09
N THR A 94 -3.87 -10.86 -7.87
CA THR A 94 -2.49 -10.47 -7.56
C THR A 94 -1.49 -11.37 -8.28
N PHE A 95 -1.65 -12.69 -8.20
CA PHE A 95 -0.75 -13.63 -8.86
C PHE A 95 -0.76 -13.48 -10.39
N ARG A 96 -1.93 -13.17 -10.97
CA ARG A 96 -2.03 -12.88 -12.41
C ARG A 96 -1.26 -11.60 -12.79
N ILE A 97 -1.36 -10.54 -11.99
CA ILE A 97 -0.62 -9.29 -12.20
C ILE A 97 0.88 -9.55 -12.14
N GLU A 98 1.33 -10.34 -11.17
CA GLU A 98 2.73 -10.70 -10.94
C GLU A 98 3.22 -11.82 -11.90
N GLN A 99 2.37 -12.27 -12.84
CA GLN A 99 2.67 -13.36 -13.78
C GLN A 99 3.08 -14.67 -13.09
N ILE A 100 2.56 -14.90 -11.88
CA ILE A 100 2.74 -16.14 -11.14
C ILE A 100 1.63 -17.09 -11.56
N ASP A 101 2.01 -18.24 -12.10
CA ASP A 101 1.04 -19.27 -12.47
C ASP A 101 0.43 -19.89 -11.22
N THR A 102 -0.89 -19.91 -11.16
CA THR A 102 -1.64 -20.50 -10.04
C THR A 102 -3.03 -20.92 -10.44
N SER A 103 -3.51 -21.99 -9.82
CA SER A 103 -4.86 -22.51 -10.05
C SER A 103 -5.82 -22.03 -8.96
N ARG A 104 -7.09 -21.76 -9.34
CA ARG A 104 -8.14 -21.47 -8.36
C ARG A 104 -8.38 -22.65 -7.40
N GLU A 105 -8.11 -23.86 -7.83
CA GLU A 105 -8.24 -25.05 -7.00
C GLU A 105 -7.20 -25.06 -5.87
N SER A 106 -5.93 -24.76 -6.18
CA SER A 106 -4.86 -24.60 -5.18
C SER A 106 -5.20 -23.51 -4.17
N VAL A 107 -5.70 -22.35 -4.65
CA VAL A 107 -6.12 -21.25 -3.76
C VAL A 107 -7.23 -21.71 -2.81
N ARG A 108 -8.31 -22.33 -3.32
CA ARG A 108 -9.42 -22.84 -2.49
C ARG A 108 -8.97 -23.86 -1.48
N ARG A 109 -8.08 -24.75 -1.88
CA ARG A 109 -7.51 -25.78 -1.01
C ARG A 109 -6.78 -25.17 0.19
N ILE A 110 -5.93 -24.17 -0.05
CA ILE A 110 -5.20 -23.47 1.00
C ILE A 110 -6.13 -22.61 1.87
N LEU A 111 -7.10 -21.92 1.26
CA LEU A 111 -8.09 -21.15 2.01
C LEU A 111 -8.99 -22.02 2.89
N SER A 112 -9.24 -23.27 2.51
CA SER A 112 -9.98 -24.25 3.32
C SER A 112 -9.16 -24.82 4.50
N GLY A 113 -7.88 -24.43 4.64
CA GLY A 113 -7.02 -24.83 5.77
C GLY A 113 -6.15 -26.06 5.51
N GLN A 114 -6.04 -26.51 4.24
CA GLN A 114 -5.11 -27.59 3.91
C GLN A 114 -3.66 -27.08 3.89
N ALA A 115 -2.72 -27.94 4.27
CA ALA A 115 -1.31 -27.62 4.25
C ALA A 115 -0.78 -27.48 2.81
N PRO A 116 0.13 -26.52 2.54
CA PRO A 116 0.75 -26.38 1.24
C PRO A 116 1.64 -27.57 0.91
N LYS A 117 1.64 -28.01 -0.37
CA LYS A 117 2.37 -29.17 -0.86
C LYS A 117 3.65 -28.80 -1.61
N ASP A 118 3.66 -27.64 -2.24
CA ASP A 118 4.71 -27.19 -3.13
C ASP A 118 4.99 -25.68 -2.94
N LYS A 119 5.96 -25.15 -3.69
CA LYS A 119 6.38 -23.76 -3.60
C LYS A 119 5.25 -22.77 -3.97
N GLU A 120 4.43 -23.11 -4.96
CA GLU A 120 3.28 -22.29 -5.37
C GLU A 120 2.26 -22.18 -4.24
N GLU A 121 1.89 -23.31 -3.65
CA GLU A 121 0.93 -23.32 -2.54
C GLU A 121 1.47 -22.65 -1.26
N HIS A 122 2.79 -22.70 -1.03
CA HIS A 122 3.41 -21.90 0.03
C HIS A 122 3.28 -20.39 -0.21
N ARG A 123 3.38 -19.93 -1.47
CA ARG A 123 3.10 -18.52 -1.81
C ARG A 123 1.65 -18.15 -1.55
N ILE A 124 0.71 -19.02 -1.95
CA ILE A 124 -0.73 -18.81 -1.66
C ILE A 124 -0.95 -18.73 -0.14
N TYR A 125 -0.31 -19.60 0.61
CA TYR A 125 -0.41 -19.62 2.07
C TYR A 125 0.16 -18.35 2.70
N GLY A 126 1.31 -17.88 2.24
CA GLY A 126 1.92 -16.61 2.66
C GLY A 126 1.01 -15.42 2.37
N MET A 127 0.41 -15.36 1.18
CA MET A 127 -0.56 -14.32 0.83
C MET A 127 -1.81 -14.36 1.73
N LYS A 128 -2.35 -15.56 2.02
CA LYS A 128 -3.44 -15.74 2.99
C LYS A 128 -3.06 -15.16 4.35
N GLN A 129 -1.89 -15.53 4.88
CA GLN A 129 -1.42 -15.01 6.17
C GLN A 129 -1.26 -13.50 6.15
N GLY A 130 -0.74 -12.91 5.06
CA GLY A 130 -0.62 -11.48 4.91
C GLY A 130 -1.97 -10.77 4.92
N LEU A 131 -2.98 -11.30 4.22
CA LEU A 131 -4.34 -10.76 4.23
C LEU A 131 -5.00 -10.86 5.61
N GLU A 132 -4.80 -11.97 6.32
CA GLU A 132 -5.28 -12.15 7.70
C GLU A 132 -4.57 -11.16 8.66
N PHE A 133 -3.27 -10.94 8.48
CA PHE A 133 -2.50 -9.97 9.24
C PHE A 133 -3.01 -8.54 9.06
N ILE A 134 -3.29 -8.12 7.83
CA ILE A 134 -3.85 -6.79 7.53
C ILE A 134 -5.27 -6.64 8.08
N ALA A 135 -6.06 -7.71 8.10
CA ALA A 135 -7.43 -7.68 8.60
C ALA A 135 -7.50 -7.48 10.13
N ASP A 136 -6.44 -7.78 10.85
CA ASP A 136 -6.35 -7.54 12.30
C ASP A 136 -6.03 -6.06 12.57
N ARG A 137 -7.01 -5.35 13.10
CA ARG A 137 -6.92 -3.92 13.41
C ARG A 137 -5.91 -3.56 14.51
N SER A 138 -5.38 -4.53 15.22
CA SER A 138 -4.29 -4.32 16.19
C SER A 138 -2.95 -4.05 15.50
N HIS A 139 -2.81 -4.48 14.24
CA HIS A 139 -1.61 -4.22 13.44
C HIS A 139 -1.72 -2.84 12.78
N THR A 140 -1.11 -1.85 13.41
CA THR A 140 -1.01 -0.50 12.85
C THR A 140 0.04 -0.43 11.74
N ILE A 141 -0.02 0.61 10.90
CA ILE A 141 0.96 0.83 9.83
C ILE A 141 2.25 1.36 10.48
N THR A 142 3.24 0.46 10.62
CA THR A 142 4.59 0.75 11.10
C THR A 142 5.60 0.06 10.19
N GLU A 143 6.86 0.50 10.22
CA GLU A 143 7.93 -0.15 9.45
C GLU A 143 8.06 -1.63 9.80
N GLU A 144 8.00 -1.97 11.09
CA GLU A 144 8.05 -3.35 11.57
C GLU A 144 6.90 -4.20 11.01
N ASN A 145 5.67 -3.71 11.07
CA ASN A 145 4.51 -4.43 10.56
C ASN A 145 4.54 -4.56 9.03
N LEU A 146 5.05 -3.56 8.32
CA LEU A 146 5.26 -3.63 6.87
C LEU A 146 6.34 -4.67 6.53
N PHE A 147 7.42 -4.74 7.29
CA PHE A 147 8.45 -5.75 7.08
C PHE A 147 7.95 -7.16 7.37
N ARG A 148 7.17 -7.36 8.44
CA ARG A 148 6.53 -8.64 8.73
C ARG A 148 5.59 -9.06 7.60
N LEU A 149 4.80 -8.13 7.08
CA LEU A 149 3.93 -8.38 5.93
C LEU A 149 4.74 -8.76 4.69
N TYR A 150 5.81 -8.02 4.38
CA TYR A 150 6.74 -8.36 3.31
C TYR A 150 7.29 -9.79 3.45
N GLN A 151 7.78 -10.17 4.63
CA GLN A 151 8.31 -11.51 4.87
C GLN A 151 7.26 -12.60 4.61
N MET A 152 6.02 -12.41 5.09
CA MET A 152 4.92 -13.36 4.91
C MET A 152 4.53 -13.55 3.44
N THR A 153 4.50 -12.46 2.67
CA THR A 153 3.89 -12.45 1.33
C THR A 153 4.89 -12.63 0.20
N ILE A 154 6.09 -12.08 0.32
CA ILE A 154 7.06 -11.97 -0.78
C ILE A 154 8.45 -12.45 -0.36
N GLY A 155 8.94 -12.06 0.82
CA GLY A 155 10.34 -12.14 1.20
C GLY A 155 10.98 -13.53 1.03
N ASP A 156 10.28 -14.59 1.43
CA ASP A 156 10.79 -15.96 1.34
C ASP A 156 10.78 -16.54 -0.09
N PHE A 157 10.11 -15.86 -1.02
CA PHE A 157 9.93 -16.32 -2.40
C PHE A 157 10.79 -15.59 -3.41
N LEU A 158 11.41 -14.48 -3.00
CA LEU A 158 12.36 -13.73 -3.82
C LEU A 158 13.70 -14.47 -3.93
N PRO A 159 14.41 -14.31 -5.06
CA PRO A 159 15.83 -14.63 -5.15
C PRO A 159 16.62 -13.93 -4.03
N GLU A 160 17.72 -14.51 -3.60
CA GLU A 160 18.50 -13.99 -2.46
C GLU A 160 19.00 -12.55 -2.72
N GLU A 161 19.40 -12.27 -3.97
CA GLU A 161 19.84 -10.96 -4.44
C GLU A 161 18.77 -9.86 -4.37
N ASP A 162 17.49 -10.25 -4.47
CA ASP A 162 16.35 -9.32 -4.47
C ASP A 162 15.73 -9.13 -3.07
N ARG A 163 16.21 -9.88 -2.08
CA ARG A 163 15.69 -9.77 -0.71
C ARG A 163 16.18 -8.52 -0.02
N LEU A 164 15.36 -8.00 0.89
CA LEU A 164 15.79 -6.94 1.78
C LEU A 164 16.96 -7.42 2.64
N LEU A 165 17.96 -6.57 2.80
CA LEU A 165 19.10 -6.87 3.66
C LEU A 165 18.66 -6.93 5.13
N PRO A 166 19.32 -7.73 5.98
CA PRO A 166 19.04 -7.75 7.41
C PRO A 166 19.10 -6.35 8.01
N GLU A 167 18.12 -5.99 8.83
CA GLU A 167 18.00 -4.69 9.49
C GLU A 167 17.78 -3.50 8.54
N HIS A 168 17.47 -3.76 7.26
CA HIS A 168 17.10 -2.75 6.28
C HIS A 168 15.65 -2.93 5.82
N TRP A 169 14.85 -1.86 5.94
CA TRP A 169 13.42 -1.85 5.62
C TRP A 169 13.14 -1.50 4.16
N TYR A 170 14.15 -1.08 3.41
CA TYR A 170 14.02 -0.55 2.06
C TYR A 170 14.94 -1.27 1.10
N ARG A 171 14.56 -1.25 -0.18
CA ARG A 171 15.40 -1.78 -1.26
C ARG A 171 16.72 -1.04 -1.33
N HIS A 172 17.75 -1.77 -1.70
CA HIS A 172 19.09 -1.24 -1.94
C HIS A 172 19.37 -0.95 -3.43
N ASP A 173 18.51 -1.45 -4.34
CA ASP A 173 18.70 -1.32 -5.79
C ASP A 173 17.80 -0.27 -6.42
N SER A 174 18.24 0.25 -7.58
CA SER A 174 17.46 1.17 -8.40
C SER A 174 16.31 0.45 -9.09
N VAL A 175 15.18 1.14 -9.22
CA VAL A 175 14.02 0.65 -9.96
C VAL A 175 13.76 1.53 -11.16
N TYR A 176 13.65 0.87 -12.30
CA TYR A 176 13.33 1.51 -13.57
C TYR A 176 11.85 1.33 -13.88
N ILE A 177 11.17 2.41 -14.21
CA ILE A 177 9.81 2.34 -14.73
C ILE A 177 9.90 2.17 -16.24
N VAL A 178 9.45 1.03 -16.75
CA VAL A 178 9.42 0.71 -18.17
C VAL A 178 8.63 1.78 -18.94
N GLY A 179 9.25 2.35 -19.98
CA GLY A 179 8.64 3.41 -20.81
C GLY A 179 8.74 4.82 -20.24
N SER A 180 9.35 5.03 -19.08
CA SER A 180 9.69 6.35 -18.56
C SER A 180 11.22 6.56 -18.55
N LYS A 181 11.64 7.83 -18.66
CA LYS A 181 13.05 8.20 -18.42
C LYS A 181 13.34 8.41 -16.92
N LEU A 182 12.38 8.14 -16.06
CA LEU A 182 12.50 8.30 -14.62
C LEU A 182 13.14 7.04 -14.03
N GLU A 183 14.36 7.21 -13.60
CA GLU A 183 15.05 6.26 -12.74
C GLU A 183 14.70 6.61 -11.28
N HIS A 184 14.05 5.69 -10.57
CA HIS A 184 13.93 5.79 -9.13
C HIS A 184 15.13 5.06 -8.51
N THR A 185 16.20 5.79 -8.29
CA THR A 185 17.31 5.30 -7.49
C THR A 185 16.86 5.19 -6.04
N GLY A 186 16.74 3.97 -5.53
CA GLY A 186 16.79 3.77 -4.09
C GLY A 186 18.09 4.39 -3.55
N LEU A 187 18.04 5.05 -2.40
CA LEU A 187 19.26 5.49 -1.75
C LEU A 187 20.14 4.25 -1.51
N PRO A 188 21.42 4.28 -1.89
CA PRO A 188 22.34 3.21 -1.53
C PRO A 188 22.22 2.98 -0.01
N TRP A 189 22.04 1.73 0.40
CA TRP A 189 21.89 1.35 1.81
C TRP A 189 22.93 1.99 2.75
N GLN A 190 24.14 2.30 2.24
CA GLN A 190 25.21 3.01 2.93
C GLN A 190 24.85 4.48 3.29
N LYS A 191 23.85 5.06 2.66
CA LYS A 191 23.37 6.42 2.91
C LYS A 191 22.06 6.47 3.67
N LEU A 192 21.45 5.33 3.94
CA LEU A 192 20.32 5.28 4.85
C LEU A 192 20.84 5.64 6.24
N PRO A 193 20.30 6.66 6.90
CA PRO A 193 20.65 6.90 8.29
C PRO A 193 20.38 5.61 9.07
N ALA A 194 21.37 5.16 9.83
CA ALA A 194 21.18 4.04 10.74
C ALA A 194 20.06 4.47 11.71
N TYR A 195 18.83 4.02 11.46
CA TYR A 195 17.74 4.22 12.41
C TYR A 195 18.10 3.40 13.65
N ARG A 196 18.64 4.09 14.66
CA ARG A 196 18.70 3.54 15.99
C ARG A 196 17.27 3.40 16.47
N CYS A 197 16.84 2.15 16.66
CA CYS A 197 15.69 1.87 17.50
C CYS A 197 15.93 2.54 18.84
N VAL A 198 15.09 3.50 19.18
CA VAL A 198 14.97 4.05 20.54
C VAL A 198 13.85 3.31 21.23
#